data_c0867bbef578c5dc72a402f92b792798
#
_entry.id   c0867bbef578c5dc72a402f92b792798
#
_cell.length_a   1.000
_cell.length_b   1.000
_cell.length_c   1.000
_cell.angle_alpha   90.00
_cell.angle_beta   90.00
_cell.angle_gamma   90.00
#
_symmetry.space_group_name_H-M   'P 1'
#
loop_
_entity.id
_entity.type
_entity.pdbx_description
1 polymer ?
#
loop_
_entity_poly.entity_id
_entity_poly.type
_entity_poly.pdbx_seq_one_letter_code
_entity_poly.pdbx_strand_id
1 'polypeptide(L)'
;MTCLSASNLLKSYKNRPVVKDLSIKVEQGEIVGLLGPNGAGKTTTFYMVVGLIPPDQGNVLLGDEDVTNLPMHLRAQKGISYLPQEPSVFRKLTVEENVVAVMEAMGLPSLEGKKKARALLREL
;
A
#
# COMPACT_ATOMS: atom_id res chain seq x y z
N MET A 1 15.07 -1.89 12.03
CA MET A 1 14.36 -0.80 11.30
C MET A 1 13.58 -1.37 10.14
N THR A 2 12.35 -0.93 9.99
CA THR A 2 11.50 -1.40 8.91
C THR A 2 11.79 -0.60 7.65
N CYS A 3 12.02 -1.30 6.55
CA CYS A 3 12.28 -0.72 5.24
C CYS A 3 11.36 -1.38 4.23
N LEU A 4 10.74 -0.58 3.39
CA LEU A 4 9.99 -1.09 2.24
C LEU A 4 10.86 -0.94 1.00
N SER A 5 11.11 -2.03 0.31
CA SER A 5 11.91 -2.01 -0.90
C SER A 5 11.28 -2.82 -2.01
N ALA A 6 11.46 -2.36 -3.22
CA ALA A 6 11.10 -3.08 -4.42
C ALA A 6 12.33 -3.11 -5.33
N SER A 7 12.66 -4.28 -5.84
CA SER A 7 13.88 -4.47 -6.60
C SER A 7 13.58 -5.06 -7.96
N ASN A 8 14.10 -4.42 -9.01
CA ASN A 8 14.05 -4.91 -10.38
C ASN A 8 12.63 -5.26 -10.85
N LEU A 9 11.66 -4.42 -10.49
CA LEU A 9 10.27 -4.61 -10.90
C LEU A 9 10.13 -4.47 -12.40
N LEU A 10 9.44 -5.42 -13.00
CA LEU A 10 9.10 -5.41 -14.41
C LEU A 10 7.63 -5.77 -14.56
N LYS A 11 6.92 -5.02 -15.39
CA LYS A 11 5.54 -5.29 -15.73
C LYS A 11 5.25 -4.92 -17.17
N SER A 12 4.68 -5.85 -17.92
CA SER A 12 4.28 -5.65 -19.30
C SER A 12 2.81 -6.03 -19.49
N TYR A 13 2.14 -5.33 -20.39
CA TYR A 13 0.79 -5.67 -20.84
C TYR A 13 0.81 -5.85 -22.35
N LYS A 14 0.36 -7.02 -22.83
CA LYS A 14 0.31 -7.35 -24.25
C LYS A 14 1.65 -7.06 -24.95
N ASN A 15 2.74 -7.55 -24.36
CA ASN A 15 4.11 -7.35 -24.84
C ASN A 15 4.59 -5.88 -24.84
N ARG A 16 3.84 -4.96 -24.22
CA ARG A 16 4.26 -3.57 -24.04
C ARG A 16 4.77 -3.39 -22.61
N PRO A 17 6.06 -3.09 -22.42
CA PRO A 17 6.58 -2.85 -21.08
C PRO A 17 6.06 -1.52 -20.53
N VAL A 18 5.48 -1.58 -19.33
CA VAL A 18 4.97 -0.40 -18.60
C VAL A 18 5.95 -0.02 -17.50
N VAL A 19 6.49 -0.98 -16.77
CA VAL A 19 7.54 -0.79 -15.78
C VAL A 19 8.74 -1.62 -16.19
N LYS A 20 9.90 -0.97 -16.31
CA LYS A 20 11.13 -1.58 -16.79
C LYS A 20 12.20 -1.47 -15.72
N ASP A 21 12.49 -2.59 -15.05
CA ASP A 21 13.61 -2.70 -14.12
C ASP A 21 13.65 -1.56 -13.09
N LEU A 22 12.53 -1.31 -12.43
CA LEU A 22 12.43 -0.25 -11.43
C LEU A 22 12.77 -0.77 -10.05
N SER A 23 13.64 -0.05 -9.36
CA SER A 23 13.97 -0.32 -7.96
C SER A 23 13.72 0.93 -7.12
N ILE A 24 13.12 0.76 -5.96
CA ILE A 24 12.78 1.85 -5.03
C ILE A 24 12.93 1.34 -3.60
N LYS A 25 13.34 2.22 -2.71
CA LYS A 25 13.52 1.90 -1.31
C LYS A 25 13.03 3.06 -0.45
N VAL A 26 12.31 2.74 0.62
CA VAL A 26 11.83 3.72 1.60
C VAL A 26 12.21 3.22 2.98
N GLU A 27 13.00 4.01 3.70
CA GLU A 27 13.40 3.68 5.07
C GLU A 27 12.44 4.30 6.08
N GLN A 28 12.48 3.80 7.30
CA GLN A 28 11.64 4.33 8.37
C GLN A 28 11.91 5.82 8.57
N GLY A 29 10.83 6.61 8.62
CA GLY A 29 10.92 8.06 8.77
C GLY A 29 11.19 8.82 7.47
N GLU A 30 11.35 8.12 6.34
CA GLU A 30 11.68 8.72 5.06
C GLU A 30 10.43 8.88 4.19
N ILE A 31 10.40 9.96 3.41
CA ILE A 31 9.37 10.18 2.38
C ILE A 31 10.06 10.17 1.02
N VAL A 32 9.62 9.28 0.15
CA VAL A 32 10.18 9.14 -1.20
C VAL A 32 9.11 9.49 -2.24
N GLY A 33 9.48 10.33 -3.19
CA GLY A 33 8.61 10.70 -4.31
C GLY A 33 8.96 9.93 -5.57
N LEU A 34 7.93 9.48 -6.29
CA LEU A 34 8.08 8.83 -7.58
C LEU A 34 7.54 9.79 -8.64
N LEU A 35 8.45 10.36 -9.44
CA LEU A 35 8.13 11.37 -10.44
C LEU A 35 8.15 10.80 -11.84
N GLY A 36 7.30 11.34 -12.69
CA GLY A 36 7.24 10.98 -14.10
C GLY A 36 5.94 11.45 -14.73
N PRO A 37 5.87 11.55 -16.06
CA PRO A 37 4.65 11.90 -16.74
C PRO A 37 3.58 10.82 -16.62
N ASN A 38 2.34 11.17 -16.96
CA ASN A 38 1.25 10.19 -17.02
C ASN A 38 1.62 9.09 -18.02
N GLY A 39 1.35 7.84 -17.63
CA GLY A 39 1.72 6.69 -18.46
C GLY A 39 3.15 6.18 -18.25
N ALA A 40 3.91 6.77 -17.32
CA ALA A 40 5.28 6.34 -17.02
C ALA A 40 5.36 5.11 -16.10
N GLY A 41 4.22 4.50 -15.76
CA GLY A 41 4.19 3.31 -14.90
C GLY A 41 4.14 3.59 -13.41
N LYS A 42 3.93 4.84 -12.98
CA LYS A 42 3.85 5.18 -11.55
C LYS A 42 2.73 4.44 -10.84
N THR A 43 1.53 4.50 -11.38
CA THR A 43 0.36 3.82 -10.80
C THR A 43 0.57 2.31 -10.77
N THR A 44 1.09 1.75 -11.84
CA THR A 44 1.41 0.31 -11.92
C THR A 44 2.42 -0.09 -10.87
N THR A 45 3.45 0.75 -10.64
CA THR A 45 4.44 0.52 -9.60
C THR A 45 3.80 0.48 -8.21
N PHE A 46 2.93 1.45 -7.88
CA PHE A 46 2.20 1.45 -6.62
C PHE A 46 1.33 0.20 -6.47
N TYR A 47 0.63 -0.21 -7.53
CA TYR A 47 -0.19 -1.42 -7.50
C TYR A 47 0.62 -2.68 -7.21
N MET A 48 1.83 -2.78 -7.74
CA MET A 48 2.71 -3.91 -7.45
C MET A 48 3.21 -3.89 -6.00
N VAL A 49 3.55 -2.72 -5.48
CA VAL A 49 4.03 -2.59 -4.10
C VAL A 49 2.93 -2.91 -3.08
N VAL A 50 1.70 -2.46 -3.33
CA VAL A 50 0.59 -2.70 -2.39
C VAL A 50 -0.08 -4.06 -2.57
N GLY A 51 0.17 -4.75 -3.67
CA GLY A 51 -0.33 -6.09 -3.89
C GLY A 51 -1.62 -6.18 -4.71
N LEU A 52 -1.99 -5.12 -5.43
CA LEU A 52 -3.14 -5.14 -6.34
C LEU A 52 -2.85 -5.91 -7.63
N ILE A 53 -1.63 -5.86 -8.12
CA ILE A 53 -1.20 -6.64 -9.29
C ILE A 53 0.16 -7.28 -9.00
N PRO A 54 0.43 -8.48 -9.53
CA PRO A 54 1.74 -9.10 -9.39
C PRO A 54 2.74 -8.51 -10.39
N PRO A 55 4.01 -8.37 -10.02
CA PRO A 55 5.05 -8.05 -10.99
C PRO A 55 5.34 -9.27 -11.88
N ASP A 56 5.81 -9.02 -13.11
CA ASP A 56 6.28 -10.09 -13.98
C ASP A 56 7.66 -10.56 -13.54
N GLN A 57 8.49 -9.65 -13.04
CA GLN A 57 9.77 -9.93 -12.43
C GLN A 57 10.03 -8.95 -11.29
N GLY A 58 10.95 -9.30 -10.41
CA GLY A 58 11.33 -8.48 -9.29
C GLY A 58 10.63 -8.88 -8.00
N ASN A 59 11.01 -8.22 -6.92
CA ASN A 59 10.56 -8.55 -5.57
C ASN A 59 10.17 -7.30 -4.80
N VAL A 60 9.22 -7.48 -3.88
CA VAL A 60 8.85 -6.46 -2.89
C VAL A 60 9.14 -7.04 -1.51
N LEU A 61 9.91 -6.30 -0.72
CA LEU A 61 10.32 -6.70 0.61
C LEU A 61 9.85 -5.68 1.65
N LEU A 62 9.35 -6.17 2.77
CA LEU A 62 9.08 -5.34 3.94
C LEU A 62 10.02 -5.80 5.05
N GLY A 63 11.05 -5.00 5.34
CA GLY A 63 12.17 -5.44 6.14
C GLY A 63 12.88 -6.60 5.42
N ASP A 64 13.01 -7.72 6.09
CA ASP A 64 13.62 -8.94 5.54
C ASP A 64 12.58 -9.90 4.95
N GLU A 65 11.31 -9.56 5.02
CA GLU A 65 10.23 -10.44 4.57
C GLU A 65 9.85 -10.14 3.12
N ASP A 66 9.86 -11.19 2.29
CA ASP A 66 9.40 -11.09 0.90
C ASP A 66 7.88 -11.14 0.88
N VAL A 67 7.26 -10.04 0.46
CA VAL A 67 5.80 -9.91 0.37
C VAL A 67 5.30 -9.93 -1.06
N THR A 68 6.16 -10.26 -2.02
CA THR A 68 5.85 -10.21 -3.45
C THR A 68 4.60 -11.01 -3.82
N ASN A 69 4.43 -12.17 -3.21
CA ASN A 69 3.31 -13.09 -3.51
C ASN A 69 2.15 -12.97 -2.52
N LEU A 70 2.23 -12.06 -1.57
CA LEU A 70 1.15 -11.84 -0.62
C LEU A 70 0.06 -10.95 -1.22
N PRO A 71 -1.22 -11.28 -1.02
CA PRO A 71 -2.31 -10.42 -1.43
C PRO A 71 -2.35 -9.13 -0.60
N MET A 72 -3.07 -8.13 -1.11
CA MET A 72 -3.14 -6.81 -0.50
C MET A 72 -3.57 -6.85 0.98
N HIS A 73 -4.56 -7.67 1.33
CA HIS A 73 -5.07 -7.74 2.70
C HIS A 73 -4.02 -8.27 3.70
N LEU A 74 -3.14 -9.18 3.27
CA LEU A 74 -2.06 -9.67 4.13
C LEU A 74 -0.93 -8.64 4.25
N ARG A 75 -0.65 -7.90 3.17
CA ARG A 75 0.31 -6.78 3.25
C ARG A 75 -0.20 -5.67 4.15
N ALA A 76 -1.51 -5.41 4.13
CA ALA A 76 -2.13 -4.42 5.01
C ALA A 76 -1.97 -4.79 6.48
N GLN A 77 -2.14 -6.07 6.83
CA GLN A 77 -1.91 -6.56 8.19
C GLN A 77 -0.45 -6.39 8.65
N LYS A 78 0.48 -6.37 7.72
CA LYS A 78 1.90 -6.14 8.01
C LYS A 78 2.27 -4.66 8.07
N GLY A 79 1.33 -3.75 7.76
CA GLY A 79 1.53 -2.32 7.87
C GLY A 79 1.65 -1.57 6.56
N ILE A 80 1.50 -2.22 5.41
CA ILE A 80 1.51 -1.54 4.11
C ILE A 80 0.09 -1.07 3.82
N SER A 81 -0.10 0.24 3.71
CA SER A 81 -1.39 0.82 3.34
C SER A 81 -1.29 1.63 2.06
N TYR A 82 -2.42 1.81 1.40
CA TYR A 82 -2.51 2.52 0.14
C TYR A 82 -3.60 3.58 0.20
N LEU A 83 -3.25 4.81 -0.13
CA LEU A 83 -4.20 5.91 -0.26
C LEU A 83 -4.43 6.17 -1.75
N PRO A 84 -5.58 5.74 -2.32
CA PRO A 84 -5.85 5.93 -3.74
C PRO A 84 -6.12 7.38 -4.09
N GLN A 85 -6.03 7.71 -5.39
CA GLN A 85 -6.36 9.04 -5.89
C GLN A 85 -7.84 9.36 -5.72
N GLU A 86 -8.71 8.37 -5.85
CA GLU A 86 -10.15 8.54 -5.70
C GLU A 86 -10.57 8.31 -4.25
N PRO A 87 -11.63 9.00 -3.78
CA PRO A 87 -12.16 8.76 -2.45
C PRO A 87 -12.53 7.29 -2.23
N SER A 88 -12.06 6.71 -1.14
CA SER A 88 -12.27 5.30 -0.80
C SER A 88 -13.03 5.19 0.50
N VAL A 89 -14.24 5.75 0.52
CA VAL A 89 -15.07 5.77 1.72
C VAL A 89 -16.34 4.94 1.51
N PHE A 90 -16.80 4.33 2.59
CA PHE A 90 -18.10 3.66 2.62
C PHE A 90 -19.18 4.71 2.94
N ARG A 91 -19.93 5.11 1.94
CA ARG A 91 -20.89 6.22 2.06
C ARG A 91 -22.05 5.94 3.02
N LYS A 92 -22.35 4.67 3.24
CA LYS A 92 -23.43 4.24 4.15
C LYS A 92 -22.98 4.14 5.62
N LEU A 93 -21.68 4.27 5.88
CA LEU A 93 -21.10 4.23 7.21
C LEU A 93 -20.80 5.65 7.71
N THR A 94 -20.82 5.82 9.01
CA THR A 94 -20.40 7.08 9.64
C THR A 94 -18.89 7.27 9.47
N VAL A 95 -18.40 8.48 9.78
CA VAL A 95 -16.97 8.77 9.77
C VAL A 95 -16.23 7.83 10.71
N GLU A 96 -16.72 7.65 11.93
CA GLU A 96 -16.12 6.73 12.92
C GLU A 96 -16.10 5.29 12.38
N GLU A 97 -17.19 4.82 11.80
CA GLU A 97 -17.29 3.47 11.25
C GLU A 97 -16.32 3.25 10.10
N ASN A 98 -16.11 4.26 9.24
CA ASN A 98 -15.10 4.18 8.18
C ASN A 98 -13.70 3.98 8.75
N VAL A 99 -13.33 4.72 9.80
CA VAL A 99 -12.01 4.58 10.44
C VAL A 99 -11.88 3.23 11.13
N VAL A 100 -12.92 2.79 11.84
CA VAL A 100 -12.94 1.50 12.53
C VAL A 100 -12.78 0.34 11.54
N ALA A 101 -13.42 0.42 10.37
CA ALA A 101 -13.31 -0.61 9.34
C ALA A 101 -11.85 -0.83 8.91
N VAL A 102 -11.08 0.25 8.75
CA VAL A 102 -9.65 0.14 8.43
C VAL A 102 -8.89 -0.52 9.58
N MET A 103 -9.19 -0.16 10.81
CA MET A 103 -8.51 -0.72 11.98
C MET A 103 -8.82 -2.20 12.17
N GLU A 104 -10.04 -2.63 11.87
CA GLU A 104 -10.40 -4.05 11.88
C GLU A 104 -9.61 -4.82 10.81
N ALA A 105 -9.47 -4.25 9.62
CA ALA A 105 -8.66 -4.85 8.55
C ALA A 105 -7.19 -4.98 8.96
N MET A 106 -6.70 -4.10 9.83
CA MET A 106 -5.34 -4.15 10.38
C MET A 106 -5.20 -5.14 11.55
N GLY A 107 -6.29 -5.78 11.95
CA GLY A 107 -6.28 -6.79 13.01
C GLY A 107 -6.56 -6.27 14.41
N LEU A 108 -6.99 -5.01 14.57
CA LEU A 108 -7.34 -4.48 15.89
C LEU A 108 -8.71 -4.97 16.35
N PRO A 109 -8.86 -5.37 17.63
CA PRO A 109 -10.17 -5.69 18.19
C PRO A 109 -11.13 -4.51 18.09
N SER A 110 -12.43 -4.80 17.93
CA SER A 110 -13.45 -3.79 17.70
C SER A 110 -13.46 -2.68 18.77
N LEU A 111 -13.31 -3.04 20.05
CA LEU A 111 -13.31 -2.06 21.14
C LEU A 111 -12.09 -1.13 21.09
N GLU A 112 -10.90 -1.69 20.86
CA GLU A 112 -9.67 -0.91 20.72
C GLU A 112 -9.70 -0.05 19.47
N GLY A 113 -10.26 -0.58 18.38
CA GLY A 113 -10.45 0.15 17.12
C GLY A 113 -11.30 1.40 17.33
N LYS A 114 -12.41 1.28 18.06
CA LYS A 114 -13.28 2.43 18.38
C LYS A 114 -12.58 3.49 19.20
N LYS A 115 -11.83 3.09 20.23
CA LYS A 115 -11.08 4.03 21.07
C LYS A 115 -10.04 4.79 20.26
N LYS A 116 -9.31 4.09 19.43
CA LYS A 116 -8.27 4.68 18.58
C LYS A 116 -8.86 5.58 17.50
N ALA A 117 -9.97 5.16 16.89
CA ALA A 117 -10.69 5.98 15.91
C ALA A 117 -11.16 7.30 16.51
N ARG A 118 -11.76 7.27 17.70
CA ARG A 118 -12.21 8.47 18.39
C ARG A 118 -11.06 9.39 18.74
N ALA A 119 -9.94 8.84 19.19
CA ALA A 119 -8.75 9.62 19.49
C ALA A 119 -8.21 10.33 18.24
N LEU A 120 -8.12 9.62 17.10
CA LEU A 120 -7.67 10.18 15.84
C LEU A 120 -8.61 11.27 15.32
N LEU A 121 -9.92 11.05 15.39
CA LEU A 121 -10.90 12.02 14.93
C LEU A 121 -10.92 13.29 15.77
N ARG A 122 -10.57 13.22 17.05
CA ARG A 122 -10.45 14.40 17.92
C ARG A 122 -9.28 15.31 17.55
N GLU A 123 -8.28 14.78 16.87
CA GLU A 123 -7.13 15.56 16.40
C GLU A 123 -7.46 16.41 15.17
N LEU A 124 -8.54 16.12 14.52
CA LEU A 124 -9.00 16.86 13.34
C LEU A 124 -10.00 17.94 13.74
#